data_d99a22b5621ca9c837a68198aefd4e1f
#
_entry.id   d99a22b5621ca9c837a68198aefd4e1f
#
_cell.length_a   1.000
_cell.length_b   1.000
_cell.length_c   1.000
_cell.angle_alpha   90.00
_cell.angle_beta   90.00
_cell.angle_gamma   90.00
#
_symmetry.space_group_name_H-M   'P 1'
#
loop_
_entity.id
_entity.type
_entity.pdbx_description
1 polymer ?
#
loop_
_entity_poly.entity_id
_entity_poly.type
_entity_poly.pdbx_seq_one_letter_code
_entity_poly.pdbx_strand_id
1 'polypeptide(L)' 'MCQIFAGQDPDRYETVTRRLRLNGQSTSIRLERAFWRIIDDIAARQGVTTPAFISKL' A
#
# COMPACT_ATOMS: atom_id res chain seq x y z
N MET A 1 27.92 7.60 4.17
CA MET A 1 27.42 7.62 4.26
C MET A 1 26.53 7.48 4.60
N CYS A 2 26.59 7.13 4.85
CA CYS A 2 25.66 6.95 5.34
C CYS A 2 24.73 7.84 5.21
N GLN A 3 24.95 8.79 5.13
CA GLN A 3 24.14 9.71 4.91
C GLN A 3 23.38 9.45 3.79
N ILE A 4 23.83 8.69 3.06
CA ILE A 4 23.09 8.29 2.02
C ILE A 4 21.84 7.82 2.44
N PHE A 5 21.84 7.03 3.45
CA PHE A 5 20.66 6.60 3.94
C PHE A 5 19.91 7.67 4.48
N ALA A 6 20.56 8.62 4.98
CA ALA A 6 19.89 9.73 5.51
C ALA A 6 19.17 10.40 4.45
N GLY A 7 19.64 10.29 3.28
CA GLY A 7 18.98 10.94 2.20
C GLY A 7 17.75 10.21 1.72
N GLN A 8 17.47 9.07 2.29
CA GLN A 8 16.31 8.37 1.84
C GLN A 8 15.08 9.06 2.28
N ASP A 9 14.08 8.99 1.45
CA ASP A 9 12.81 9.60 1.71
C ASP A 9 12.12 8.83 2.82
N PRO A 10 11.82 9.45 3.95
CA PRO A 10 11.14 8.75 5.04
C PRO A 10 9.83 8.16 4.59
N ASP A 11 9.18 8.74 3.62
CA ASP A 11 7.90 8.24 3.15
C ASP A 11 8.03 6.84 2.59
N ARG A 12 9.21 6.47 2.13
CA ARG A 12 9.38 5.17 1.53
C ARG A 12 9.40 4.07 2.56
N TYR A 13 9.78 4.42 3.79
CA TYR A 13 9.88 3.43 4.83
C TYR A 13 8.75 3.49 5.82
N GLU A 14 7.93 4.50 5.72
CA GLU A 14 6.83 4.64 6.65
C GLU A 14 5.80 3.59 6.34
N THR A 15 5.44 2.79 7.33
CA THR A 15 4.40 1.79 7.13
C THR A 15 3.06 2.40 7.41
N VAL A 16 2.08 2.00 6.64
CA VAL A 16 0.72 2.49 6.79
C VAL A 16 -0.18 1.29 6.91
N THR A 17 -1.03 1.28 7.92
CA THR A 17 -1.98 0.22 8.10
C THR A 17 -3.32 0.70 7.58
N ARG A 18 -3.90 -0.04 6.68
CA ARG A 18 -5.22 0.28 6.16
C ARG A 18 -6.18 -0.81 6.54
N ARG A 19 -7.37 -0.39 6.93
CA ARG A 19 -8.41 -1.33 7.24
C ARG A 19 -9.26 -1.48 5.98
N LEU A 20 -9.30 -2.68 5.46
CA LEU A 20 -9.98 -2.96 4.21
C LEU A 20 -11.06 -3.98 4.45
N ARG A 21 -12.11 -3.91 3.65
CA ARG A 21 -13.16 -4.90 3.73
C ARG A 21 -13.00 -5.85 2.56
N LEU A 22 -12.64 -7.07 2.88
CA LEU A 22 -12.42 -8.09 1.86
C LEU A 22 -13.40 -9.23 2.08
N ASN A 23 -14.17 -9.54 1.07
CA ASN A 23 -15.14 -10.65 1.14
C ASN A 23 -16.08 -10.52 2.32
N GLY A 24 -16.46 -9.29 2.63
CA GLY A 24 -17.38 -9.06 3.72
C GLY A 24 -16.76 -8.99 5.10
N GLN A 25 -15.44 -9.15 5.19
CA GLN A 25 -14.76 -9.09 6.47
C GLN A 25 -13.79 -7.93 6.50
N SER A 26 -13.70 -7.31 7.65
CA SER A 26 -12.73 -6.25 7.84
C SER A 26 -11.38 -6.86 8.14
N THR A 27 -10.35 -6.38 7.46
CA THR A 27 -9.01 -6.86 7.72
C THR A 27 -8.06 -5.67 7.69
N SER A 28 -7.00 -5.75 8.46
CA SER A 28 -6.01 -4.70 8.49
C SER A 28 -4.76 -5.20 7.80
N ILE A 29 -4.23 -4.42 6.90
CA ILE A 29 -3.02 -4.78 6.17
C ILE A 29 -2.02 -3.68 6.35
N ARG A 30 -0.80 -4.04 6.72
CA ARG A 30 0.26 -3.10 6.98
C ARG A 30 1.31 -3.24 5.91
N LEU A 31 1.50 -2.17 5.17
CA LEU A 31 2.48 -2.14 4.09
C LEU A 31 3.17 -0.81 4.10
N GLU A 32 4.34 -0.75 3.51
CA GLU A 32 5.03 0.51 3.36
C GLU A 32 4.22 1.42 2.46
N ARG A 33 4.34 2.71 2.71
CA ARG A 33 3.58 3.68 1.94
C ARG A 33 3.81 3.53 0.43
N ALA A 34 5.04 3.23 0.04
CA ALA A 34 5.35 3.09 -1.36
C ALA A 34 4.58 1.94 -2.00
N PHE A 35 4.38 0.87 -1.26
CA PHE A 35 3.62 -0.25 -1.78
C PHE A 35 2.15 0.11 -1.94
N TRP A 36 1.60 0.89 -1.00
CA TRP A 36 0.22 1.30 -1.14
C TRP A 36 0.02 2.13 -2.39
N ARG A 37 1.00 2.99 -2.70
CA ARG A 37 0.90 3.83 -3.87
C ARG A 37 0.90 2.97 -5.14
N ILE A 38 1.74 1.96 -5.16
CA ILE A 38 1.81 1.08 -6.31
C ILE A 38 0.51 0.31 -6.47
N ILE A 39 -0.01 -0.21 -5.37
CA ILE A 39 -1.25 -0.97 -5.43
C ILE A 39 -2.41 -0.08 -5.86
N ASP A 40 -2.48 1.13 -5.31
CA ASP A 40 -3.53 2.05 -5.70
C ASP A 40 -3.45 2.38 -7.19
N ASP A 41 -2.24 2.55 -7.71
CA ASP A 41 -2.05 2.88 -9.10
C ASP A 41 -2.49 1.71 -10.00
N ILE A 42 -2.10 0.52 -9.63
CA ILE A 42 -2.47 -0.64 -10.42
C ILE A 42 -3.97 -0.86 -10.37
N ALA A 43 -4.58 -0.69 -9.22
CA ALA A 43 -6.01 -0.85 -9.09
C ALA A 43 -6.75 0.15 -9.96
N ALA A 44 -6.26 1.38 -9.98
CA ALA A 44 -6.88 2.40 -10.81
C ALA A 44 -6.79 2.05 -12.28
N ARG A 45 -5.68 1.47 -12.69
CA ARG A 45 -5.51 1.08 -14.08
C ARG A 45 -6.41 -0.08 -14.44
N GLN A 46 -6.71 -0.93 -13.47
CA GLN A 46 -7.62 -2.04 -13.69
C GLN A 46 -9.07 -1.62 -13.60
N GLY A 47 -9.32 -0.40 -13.18
CA GLY A 47 -10.68 0.08 -13.05
C GLY A 47 -11.40 -0.47 -11.84
N VAL A 48 -10.66 -0.84 -10.80
CA VAL A 48 -11.26 -1.38 -9.59
C VAL A 48 -10.76 -0.61 -8.39
N THR A 49 -11.39 -0.81 -7.25
CA THR A 49 -10.92 -0.18 -6.01
C THR A 49 -9.75 -1.00 -5.47
N THR A 50 -8.97 -0.39 -4.61
CA THR A 50 -7.83 -1.06 -4.01
C THR A 50 -8.26 -2.31 -3.23
N PRO A 51 -9.30 -2.28 -2.40
CA PRO A 51 -9.73 -3.50 -1.72
C PRO A 51 -10.15 -4.59 -2.70
N ALA A 52 -10.83 -4.22 -3.76
CA ALA A 52 -11.25 -5.21 -4.74
C ALA A 52 -10.06 -5.83 -5.44
N PHE A 53 -9.04 -5.02 -5.72
CA PHE A 53 -7.83 -5.52 -6.36
C PHE A 53 -7.12 -6.51 -5.44
N ILE A 54 -6.99 -6.18 -4.18
CA ILE A 54 -6.31 -7.04 -3.23
C ILE A 54 -7.06 -8.36 -3.08
N SER A 55 -8.37 -8.33 -3.09
CA SER A 55 -9.12 -9.55 -2.89
C SER A 55 -9.01 -10.50 -4.09
N LYS A 56 -8.48 -10.03 -5.21
CA LYS A 56 -8.27 -10.89 -6.34
C LYS A 56 -6.94 -11.61 -6.30
N LEU A 57 -6.07 -11.23 -5.41
CA LEU A 57 -4.74 -11.81 -5.35
C LEU A 57 -4.70 -13.24 -4.80
#